data_10252e4cf4dcd13040405359dc31c442
#
_entry.id   10252e4cf4dcd13040405359dc31c442
#
_cell.length_a   1.000
_cell.length_b   1.000
_cell.length_c   1.000
_cell.angle_alpha   90.00
_cell.angle_beta   90.00
_cell.angle_gamma   90.00
#
_symmetry.space_group_name_H-M   'P 1'
#
loop_
_entity.id
_entity.type
_entity.pdbx_description
1 polymer ?
#
loop_
_entity_poly.entity_id
_entity_poly.type
_entity_poly.pdbx_seq_one_letter_code
_entity_poly.pdbx_strand_id
1 'polypeptide(L)'
;ACYFSSIDVYSIYNNAILKSKKNTISNIVGLSLGLSLQFIIAHNKYNPIYLSIPIIITTFIPFLVRFISFHKMKIVKQTTVNKKIKYNRYILSSGLSIVFSSLSIAIYTRINQFMISYLDGEYSLGIYSVAIILSSSWAFVLTSLISSTLPSIFGEKDDNRAIKIGIKLNIIIIVISLFVLSFILLFGEFFINLLFGEKYIPAYSLLKILCISTMFANLGTLSARFIIRSSGYSFLSKKMFIMVLLSIPISYYLIKSYGLIGAAYSVLIIEFLSLTLMNYFFKNKIIWKLHIATLKMNFK
;
A
#
# COMPACT_ATOMS: atom_id res chain seq x y z
N ALA A 1 -2.77 -10.30 -17.40
CA ALA A 1 -3.21 -9.69 -16.15
C ALA A 1 -2.99 -8.19 -16.16
N CYS A 2 -1.75 -7.68 -16.27
CA CYS A 2 -1.43 -6.25 -16.23
C CYS A 2 -2.22 -5.41 -17.23
N TYR A 3 -2.43 -5.89 -18.45
CA TYR A 3 -3.21 -5.19 -19.47
C TYR A 3 -4.64 -4.88 -19.02
N PHE A 4 -5.36 -5.87 -18.48
CA PHE A 4 -6.73 -5.66 -18.02
C PHE A 4 -6.82 -4.76 -16.79
N SER A 5 -5.85 -4.85 -15.87
CA SER A 5 -5.77 -3.94 -14.72
C SER A 5 -5.50 -2.49 -15.14
N SER A 6 -4.69 -2.24 -16.18
CA SER A 6 -4.35 -0.88 -16.62
C SER A 6 -5.50 -0.20 -17.37
N ILE A 7 -6.34 -0.96 -18.07
CA ILE A 7 -7.51 -0.44 -18.83
C ILE A 7 -8.74 -0.25 -17.93
N ASP A 8 -8.74 -0.79 -16.71
CA ASP A 8 -9.92 -0.79 -15.83
C ASP A 8 -10.23 0.59 -15.22
N VAL A 9 -10.58 1.54 -16.10
CA VAL A 9 -11.05 2.87 -15.73
C VAL A 9 -12.39 2.80 -14.98
N TYR A 10 -13.15 1.71 -15.17
CA TYR A 10 -14.48 1.52 -14.57
C TYR A 10 -14.42 1.36 -13.06
N SER A 11 -13.34 0.77 -12.53
CA SER A 11 -13.13 0.66 -11.09
C SER A 11 -12.91 2.03 -10.45
N ILE A 12 -12.16 2.91 -11.11
CA ILE A 12 -11.90 4.28 -10.67
C ILE A 12 -13.21 5.08 -10.70
N TYR A 13 -13.99 4.96 -11.78
CA TYR A 13 -15.28 5.61 -11.90
C TYR A 13 -16.25 5.19 -10.78
N ASN A 14 -16.38 3.88 -10.51
CA ASN A 14 -17.25 3.38 -9.44
C ASN A 14 -16.82 3.90 -8.05
N ASN A 15 -15.52 4.01 -7.79
CA ASN A 15 -15.01 4.59 -6.54
C ASN A 15 -15.32 6.08 -6.44
N ALA A 16 -15.18 6.84 -7.55
CA ALA A 16 -15.46 8.27 -7.59
C ALA A 16 -16.94 8.59 -7.31
N ILE A 17 -17.87 7.72 -7.75
CA ILE A 17 -19.32 7.86 -7.50
C ILE A 17 -19.79 7.13 -6.24
N LEU A 18 -18.89 6.73 -5.36
CA LEU A 18 -19.15 6.00 -4.09
C LEU A 18 -19.90 4.67 -4.27
N LYS A 19 -19.81 4.03 -5.43
CA LYS A 19 -20.37 2.71 -5.73
C LYS A 19 -19.33 1.58 -5.62
N SER A 20 -18.45 1.67 -4.65
CA SER A 20 -17.36 0.70 -4.41
C SER A 20 -17.85 -0.74 -4.21
N LYS A 21 -19.11 -0.92 -3.73
CA LYS A 21 -19.75 -2.25 -3.61
C LYS A 21 -19.70 -3.03 -4.92
N LYS A 22 -19.88 -2.35 -6.07
CA LYS A 22 -19.80 -3.01 -7.38
C LYS A 22 -18.40 -3.53 -7.68
N ASN A 23 -17.38 -2.77 -7.30
CA ASN A 23 -15.98 -3.20 -7.45
C ASN A 23 -15.68 -4.42 -6.58
N THR A 24 -16.16 -4.43 -5.33
CA THR A 24 -15.99 -5.54 -4.40
C THR A 24 -16.64 -6.81 -4.93
N ILE A 25 -17.89 -6.74 -5.37
CA ILE A 25 -18.61 -7.90 -5.95
C ILE A 25 -17.86 -8.44 -7.17
N SER A 26 -17.46 -7.55 -8.11
CA SER A 26 -16.70 -7.96 -9.30
C SER A 26 -15.39 -8.66 -8.94
N ASN A 27 -14.67 -8.14 -7.93
CA ASN A 27 -13.42 -8.73 -7.45
C ASN A 27 -13.66 -10.11 -6.78
N ILE A 28 -14.71 -10.25 -5.97
CA ILE A 28 -15.06 -11.53 -5.34
C ILE A 28 -15.32 -12.58 -6.41
N VAL A 29 -16.12 -12.26 -7.43
CA VAL A 29 -16.40 -13.20 -8.54
C VAL A 29 -15.12 -13.61 -9.26
N GLY A 30 -14.25 -12.65 -9.60
CA GLY A 30 -12.98 -12.94 -10.28
C GLY A 30 -12.03 -13.78 -9.43
N LEU A 31 -11.91 -13.46 -8.14
CA LEU A 31 -11.07 -14.20 -7.20
C LEU A 31 -11.59 -15.62 -6.97
N SER A 32 -12.90 -15.81 -6.75
CA SER A 32 -13.50 -17.15 -6.55
C SER A 32 -13.24 -18.05 -7.75
N LEU A 33 -13.47 -17.57 -8.96
CA LEU A 33 -13.22 -18.34 -10.19
C LEU A 33 -11.72 -18.62 -10.38
N GLY A 34 -10.86 -17.64 -10.12
CA GLY A 34 -9.42 -17.82 -10.22
C GLY A 34 -8.88 -18.85 -9.23
N LEU A 35 -9.29 -18.76 -7.95
CA LEU A 35 -8.88 -19.70 -6.91
C LEU A 35 -9.40 -21.13 -7.18
N SER A 36 -10.65 -21.27 -7.64
CA SER A 36 -11.20 -22.58 -8.03
C SER A 36 -10.38 -23.23 -9.14
N LEU A 37 -9.98 -22.45 -10.15
CA LEU A 37 -9.12 -22.97 -11.23
C LEU A 37 -7.72 -23.29 -10.76
N GLN A 38 -7.13 -22.48 -9.87
CA GLN A 38 -5.82 -22.80 -9.26
C GLN A 38 -5.87 -24.11 -8.49
N PHE A 39 -6.94 -24.33 -7.71
CA PHE A 39 -7.14 -25.57 -6.98
C PHE A 39 -7.26 -26.78 -7.93
N ILE A 40 -8.03 -26.66 -9.00
CA ILE A 40 -8.18 -27.74 -10.01
C ILE A 40 -6.83 -28.07 -10.66
N ILE A 41 -6.05 -27.05 -11.06
CA ILE A 41 -4.74 -27.23 -11.69
C ILE A 41 -3.76 -27.89 -10.72
N ALA A 42 -3.75 -27.45 -9.45
CA ALA A 42 -2.89 -28.02 -8.43
C ALA A 42 -3.26 -29.46 -8.06
N HIS A 43 -4.57 -29.73 -7.89
CA HIS A 43 -5.06 -31.06 -7.54
C HIS A 43 -4.75 -32.10 -8.63
N ASN A 44 -4.91 -31.74 -9.90
CA ASN A 44 -4.63 -32.62 -11.03
C ASN A 44 -3.15 -32.66 -11.45
N LYS A 45 -2.26 -32.00 -10.68
CA LYS A 45 -0.81 -31.95 -10.94
C LYS A 45 -0.44 -31.53 -12.38
N TYR A 46 -1.24 -30.63 -12.97
CA TYR A 46 -0.92 -30.06 -14.28
C TYR A 46 0.38 -29.26 -14.26
N ASN A 47 0.97 -29.04 -15.44
CA ASN A 47 2.19 -28.26 -15.55
C ASN A 47 2.02 -26.87 -14.92
N PRO A 48 2.95 -26.40 -14.06
CA PRO A 48 2.90 -25.08 -13.40
C PRO A 48 2.68 -23.89 -14.33
N ILE A 49 2.99 -24.00 -15.61
CA ILE A 49 2.73 -22.98 -16.64
C ILE A 49 1.24 -22.63 -16.72
N TYR A 50 0.35 -23.61 -16.51
CA TYR A 50 -1.09 -23.38 -16.52
C TYR A 50 -1.59 -22.49 -15.37
N LEU A 51 -0.81 -22.27 -14.31
CA LEU A 51 -1.13 -21.32 -13.24
C LEU A 51 -1.17 -19.86 -13.73
N SER A 52 -0.66 -19.58 -14.93
CA SER A 52 -0.80 -18.28 -15.58
C SER A 52 -2.24 -17.95 -15.97
N ILE A 53 -3.07 -18.98 -16.27
CA ILE A 53 -4.47 -18.81 -16.69
C ILE A 53 -5.35 -18.24 -15.58
N PRO A 54 -5.38 -18.80 -14.36
CA PRO A 54 -6.10 -18.21 -13.24
C PRO A 54 -5.70 -16.76 -12.94
N ILE A 55 -4.40 -16.41 -13.06
CA ILE A 55 -3.91 -15.05 -12.84
C ILE A 55 -4.51 -14.08 -13.88
N ILE A 56 -4.70 -14.49 -15.12
CA ILE A 56 -5.38 -13.68 -16.13
C ILE A 56 -6.87 -13.55 -15.78
N ILE A 57 -7.52 -14.64 -15.40
CA ILE A 57 -8.94 -14.69 -15.07
C ILE A 57 -9.29 -13.78 -13.88
N THR A 58 -8.46 -13.76 -12.83
CA THR A 58 -8.68 -12.89 -11.66
C THR A 58 -8.69 -11.39 -11.99
N THR A 59 -8.12 -10.98 -13.12
CA THR A 59 -8.12 -9.57 -13.58
C THR A 59 -9.13 -9.33 -14.70
N PHE A 60 -9.30 -10.28 -15.60
CA PHE A 60 -10.17 -10.18 -16.77
C PHE A 60 -11.66 -10.19 -16.38
N ILE A 61 -12.08 -11.11 -15.51
CA ILE A 61 -13.50 -11.22 -15.12
C ILE A 61 -13.99 -9.97 -14.38
N PRO A 62 -13.29 -9.42 -13.37
CA PRO A 62 -13.70 -8.15 -12.76
C PRO A 62 -13.79 -7.00 -13.76
N PHE A 63 -12.86 -6.92 -14.71
CA PHE A 63 -12.92 -5.93 -15.79
C PHE A 63 -14.19 -6.10 -16.63
N LEU A 64 -14.51 -7.32 -17.09
CA LEU A 64 -15.71 -7.61 -17.90
C LEU A 64 -17.00 -7.24 -17.16
N VAL A 65 -17.13 -7.66 -15.90
CA VAL A 65 -18.32 -7.35 -15.08
C VAL A 65 -18.53 -5.85 -14.94
N ARG A 66 -17.46 -5.08 -14.71
CA ARG A 66 -17.52 -3.61 -14.61
C ARG A 66 -17.80 -2.97 -15.96
N PHE A 67 -17.19 -3.44 -17.02
CA PHE A 67 -17.43 -2.99 -18.39
C PHE A 67 -18.91 -3.13 -18.76
N ILE A 68 -19.50 -4.31 -18.58
CA ILE A 68 -20.91 -4.57 -18.85
C ILE A 68 -21.82 -3.73 -17.97
N SER A 69 -21.49 -3.63 -16.66
CA SER A 69 -22.26 -2.81 -15.72
C SER A 69 -22.24 -1.33 -16.08
N PHE A 70 -21.12 -0.82 -16.58
CA PHE A 70 -20.98 0.57 -17.01
C PHE A 70 -21.80 0.88 -18.25
N HIS A 71 -21.72 0.02 -19.28
CA HIS A 71 -22.45 0.23 -20.54
C HIS A 71 -23.99 0.05 -20.40
N LYS A 72 -24.44 -0.71 -19.39
CA LYS A 72 -25.86 -0.79 -19.05
C LYS A 72 -26.37 0.47 -18.34
N MET A 73 -25.49 1.30 -17.78
CA MET A 73 -25.86 2.60 -17.24
C MET A 73 -25.94 3.60 -18.40
N LYS A 74 -27.15 4.10 -18.73
CA LYS A 74 -27.32 5.21 -19.68
C LYS A 74 -26.62 6.45 -19.11
N ILE A 75 -25.38 6.70 -19.54
CA ILE A 75 -24.60 7.86 -19.06
C ILE A 75 -24.96 9.06 -19.89
N VAL A 76 -25.40 10.06 -19.17
CA VAL A 76 -25.89 11.34 -19.65
C VAL A 76 -24.72 12.29 -19.98
N LYS A 77 -24.86 12.96 -21.13
CA LYS A 77 -24.24 14.21 -21.59
C LYS A 77 -22.71 14.27 -21.75
N GLN A 78 -22.30 14.37 -22.99
CA GLN A 78 -21.01 14.86 -23.44
C GLN A 78 -20.79 16.31 -23.03
N THR A 79 -19.79 16.59 -22.24
CA THR A 79 -19.31 17.94 -21.98
C THR A 79 -18.41 18.43 -23.13
N THR A 80 -18.56 19.71 -23.47
CA THR A 80 -17.97 20.40 -24.62
C THR A 80 -16.43 20.25 -24.74
N VAL A 81 -15.99 20.13 -25.97
CA VAL A 81 -14.65 19.75 -26.45
C VAL A 81 -13.50 20.70 -26.03
N ASN A 82 -13.78 21.98 -25.78
CA ASN A 82 -12.74 23.01 -25.57
C ASN A 82 -11.99 22.96 -24.23
N LYS A 83 -12.47 22.22 -23.24
CA LYS A 83 -11.76 22.02 -21.95
C LYS A 83 -10.81 20.81 -21.95
N LYS A 84 -10.84 19.96 -22.98
CA LYS A 84 -10.10 18.68 -23.01
C LYS A 84 -8.56 18.83 -22.94
N ILE A 85 -7.97 19.77 -23.65
CA ILE A 85 -6.51 19.84 -23.77
C ILE A 85 -5.83 20.25 -22.46
N LYS A 86 -6.38 21.26 -21.76
CA LYS A 86 -5.84 21.72 -20.47
C LYS A 86 -5.95 20.63 -19.41
N TYR A 87 -7.07 19.91 -19.38
CA TYR A 87 -7.28 18.79 -18.46
C TYR A 87 -6.38 17.60 -18.78
N ASN A 88 -6.19 17.24 -20.05
CA ASN A 88 -5.31 16.13 -20.43
C ASN A 88 -3.86 16.38 -20.01
N ARG A 89 -3.35 17.60 -20.19
CA ARG A 89 -1.98 17.95 -19.75
C ARG A 89 -1.82 17.87 -18.23
N TYR A 90 -2.81 18.35 -17.49
CA TYR A 90 -2.83 18.28 -16.03
C TYR A 90 -2.90 16.83 -15.52
N ILE A 91 -3.82 16.03 -16.08
CA ILE A 91 -3.97 14.61 -15.72
C ILE A 91 -2.70 13.83 -16.05
N LEU A 92 -2.09 14.07 -17.20
CA LEU A 92 -0.86 13.39 -17.60
C LEU A 92 0.30 13.76 -16.67
N SER A 93 0.51 15.03 -16.38
CA SER A 93 1.59 15.50 -15.50
C SER A 93 1.41 14.97 -14.04
N SER A 94 0.21 15.06 -13.51
CA SER A 94 -0.09 14.54 -12.16
C SER A 94 -0.03 13.01 -12.11
N GLY A 95 -0.54 12.35 -13.16
CA GLY A 95 -0.49 10.89 -13.30
C GLY A 95 0.93 10.36 -13.38
N LEU A 96 1.79 10.97 -14.19
CA LEU A 96 3.22 10.61 -14.25
C LEU A 96 3.90 10.75 -12.88
N SER A 97 3.63 11.84 -12.16
CA SER A 97 4.19 12.02 -10.80
C SER A 97 3.75 10.91 -9.84
N ILE A 98 2.49 10.46 -9.92
CA ILE A 98 1.99 9.34 -9.12
C ILE A 98 2.65 8.02 -9.54
N VAL A 99 2.81 7.78 -10.85
CA VAL A 99 3.49 6.57 -11.37
C VAL A 99 4.94 6.53 -10.89
N PHE A 100 5.68 7.63 -10.99
CA PHE A 100 7.05 7.70 -10.48
C PHE A 100 7.12 7.46 -8.96
N SER A 101 6.18 8.01 -8.19
CA SER A 101 6.10 7.75 -6.76
C SER A 101 5.85 6.27 -6.47
N SER A 102 4.91 5.64 -7.18
CA SER A 102 4.56 4.22 -7.01
C SER A 102 5.71 3.29 -7.42
N LEU A 103 6.40 3.62 -8.52
CA LEU A 103 7.58 2.88 -8.97
C LEU A 103 8.71 2.98 -7.93
N SER A 104 8.96 4.17 -7.40
CA SER A 104 9.96 4.37 -6.35
C SER A 104 9.63 3.55 -5.10
N ILE A 105 8.37 3.53 -4.67
CA ILE A 105 7.91 2.68 -3.56
C ILE A 105 8.18 1.20 -3.86
N ALA A 106 7.82 0.72 -5.05
CA ALA A 106 8.04 -0.67 -5.44
C ALA A 106 9.53 -1.05 -5.42
N ILE A 107 10.41 -0.12 -5.81
CA ILE A 107 11.86 -0.33 -5.79
C ILE A 107 12.37 -0.43 -4.35
N TYR A 108 12.13 0.59 -3.52
CA TYR A 108 12.72 0.60 -2.18
C TYR A 108 12.16 -0.48 -1.26
N THR A 109 10.91 -0.92 -1.46
CA THR A 109 10.34 -2.03 -0.69
C THR A 109 10.95 -3.39 -1.07
N ARG A 110 11.52 -3.53 -2.27
CA ARG A 110 12.15 -4.76 -2.74
C ARG A 110 13.68 -4.78 -2.58
N ILE A 111 14.31 -3.62 -2.40
CA ILE A 111 15.76 -3.50 -2.27
C ILE A 111 16.32 -4.44 -1.21
N ASN A 112 15.69 -4.52 -0.04
CA ASN A 112 16.13 -5.40 1.03
C ASN A 112 16.10 -6.87 0.64
N GLN A 113 15.09 -7.31 -0.11
CA GLN A 113 15.00 -8.69 -0.60
C GLN A 113 16.14 -9.03 -1.54
N PHE A 114 16.47 -8.13 -2.48
CA PHE A 114 17.61 -8.30 -3.37
C PHE A 114 18.94 -8.32 -2.63
N MET A 115 19.13 -7.41 -1.67
CA MET A 115 20.36 -7.33 -0.88
C MET A 115 20.56 -8.55 0.02
N ILE A 116 19.49 -9.03 0.67
CA ILE A 116 19.56 -10.24 1.50
C ILE A 116 19.91 -11.46 0.63
N SER A 117 19.25 -11.62 -0.52
CA SER A 117 19.54 -12.73 -1.43
C SER A 117 21.00 -12.72 -1.88
N TYR A 118 21.57 -11.53 -2.12
CA TYR A 118 22.94 -11.36 -2.57
C TYR A 118 23.99 -11.53 -1.45
N LEU A 119 23.72 -11.03 -0.23
CA LEU A 119 24.67 -10.99 0.88
C LEU A 119 24.58 -12.23 1.79
N ASP A 120 23.35 -12.70 2.07
CA ASP A 120 23.07 -13.75 3.07
C ASP A 120 22.46 -15.03 2.46
N GLY A 121 22.13 -15.00 1.16
CA GLY A 121 21.63 -16.17 0.43
C GLY A 121 20.11 -16.39 0.54
N GLU A 122 19.63 -17.43 -0.18
CA GLU A 122 18.20 -17.70 -0.36
C GLU A 122 17.48 -18.14 0.92
N TYR A 123 18.15 -18.84 1.81
CA TYR A 123 17.57 -19.26 3.08
C TYR A 123 17.18 -18.05 3.95
N SER A 124 18.08 -17.09 4.07
CA SER A 124 17.86 -15.84 4.78
C SER A 124 16.73 -15.02 4.15
N LEU A 125 16.67 -15.00 2.81
CA LEU A 125 15.56 -14.38 2.07
C LEU A 125 14.21 -15.05 2.39
N GLY A 126 14.20 -16.38 2.55
CA GLY A 126 13.01 -17.13 2.95
C GLY A 126 12.48 -16.69 4.32
N ILE A 127 13.36 -16.62 5.34
CA ILE A 127 13.02 -16.14 6.70
C ILE A 127 12.48 -14.70 6.65
N TYR A 128 13.17 -13.81 5.94
CA TYR A 128 12.75 -12.41 5.80
C TYR A 128 11.40 -12.28 5.09
N SER A 129 11.14 -13.11 4.07
CA SER A 129 9.88 -13.11 3.34
C SER A 129 8.69 -13.50 4.21
N VAL A 130 8.85 -14.50 5.09
CA VAL A 130 7.83 -14.86 6.08
C VAL A 130 7.51 -13.70 7.02
N ALA A 131 8.54 -13.01 7.52
CA ALA A 131 8.35 -11.85 8.38
C ALA A 131 7.62 -10.70 7.67
N ILE A 132 7.94 -10.42 6.39
CA ILE A 132 7.24 -9.42 5.57
C ILE A 132 5.77 -9.79 5.36
N ILE A 133 5.48 -11.04 4.97
CA ILE A 133 4.11 -11.49 4.71
C ILE A 133 3.25 -11.31 5.96
N LEU A 134 3.73 -11.76 7.10
CA LEU A 134 3.00 -11.65 8.36
C LEU A 134 2.85 -10.20 8.83
N SER A 135 3.93 -9.40 8.74
CA SER A 135 3.88 -7.98 9.15
C SER A 135 2.98 -7.12 8.28
N SER A 136 2.80 -7.46 7.01
CA SER A 136 1.96 -6.71 6.06
C SER A 136 0.53 -7.22 5.94
N SER A 137 0.22 -8.43 6.42
CA SER A 137 -1.10 -9.05 6.25
C SER A 137 -2.25 -8.24 6.86
N TRP A 138 -2.03 -7.60 7.99
CA TRP A 138 -3.02 -6.75 8.66
C TRP A 138 -3.11 -5.31 8.11
N ALA A 139 -2.12 -4.89 7.31
CA ALA A 139 -2.14 -3.57 6.66
C ALA A 139 -3.36 -3.38 5.74
N PHE A 140 -3.94 -4.48 5.24
CA PHE A 140 -5.19 -4.45 4.49
C PHE A 140 -6.33 -3.76 5.25
N VAL A 141 -6.48 -4.01 6.54
CA VAL A 141 -7.49 -3.37 7.39
C VAL A 141 -7.26 -1.86 7.43
N LEU A 142 -6.02 -1.42 7.64
CA LEU A 142 -5.66 -0.01 7.71
C LEU A 142 -5.87 0.71 6.39
N THR A 143 -5.43 0.11 5.28
CA THR A 143 -5.62 0.70 3.95
C THR A 143 -7.10 0.79 3.57
N SER A 144 -7.93 -0.15 4.01
CA SER A 144 -9.38 -0.11 3.82
C SER A 144 -10.02 1.05 4.61
N LEU A 145 -9.61 1.27 5.86
CA LEU A 145 -10.05 2.40 6.68
C LEU A 145 -9.64 3.75 6.05
N ILE A 146 -8.38 3.86 5.59
CA ILE A 146 -7.92 5.06 4.89
C ILE A 146 -8.76 5.29 3.66
N SER A 147 -8.97 4.27 2.82
CA SER A 147 -9.71 4.39 1.56
C SER A 147 -11.18 4.77 1.76
N SER A 148 -11.83 4.22 2.77
CA SER A 148 -13.23 4.54 3.10
C SER A 148 -13.41 5.98 3.60
N THR A 149 -12.38 6.55 4.24
CA THR A 149 -12.40 7.91 4.80
C THR A 149 -11.98 8.97 3.77
N LEU A 150 -11.32 8.57 2.67
CA LEU A 150 -10.83 9.50 1.64
C LEU A 150 -11.89 10.47 1.11
N PRO A 151 -13.11 10.03 0.76
CA PRO A 151 -14.14 10.96 0.25
C PRO A 151 -14.47 12.07 1.25
N SER A 152 -14.49 11.76 2.55
CA SER A 152 -14.73 12.75 3.61
C SER A 152 -13.57 13.76 3.72
N ILE A 153 -12.32 13.30 3.59
CA ILE A 153 -11.14 14.18 3.64
C ILE A 153 -11.06 15.09 2.41
N PHE A 154 -11.35 14.56 1.21
CA PHE A 154 -11.25 15.31 -0.04
C PHE A 154 -12.47 16.21 -0.28
N GLY A 155 -13.64 15.82 0.22
CA GLY A 155 -14.89 16.59 0.12
C GLY A 155 -14.97 17.77 1.10
N GLU A 156 -14.19 17.74 2.18
CA GLU A 156 -14.20 18.82 3.18
C GLU A 156 -13.48 20.05 2.63
N LYS A 157 -14.16 21.20 2.66
CA LYS A 157 -13.62 22.49 2.19
C LYS A 157 -12.75 23.18 3.21
N ASP A 158 -13.02 22.98 4.51
CA ASP A 158 -12.26 23.53 5.61
C ASP A 158 -11.06 22.62 5.93
N ASP A 159 -9.85 23.17 5.85
CA ASP A 159 -8.62 22.44 6.13
C ASP A 159 -8.55 21.98 7.59
N ASN A 160 -9.07 22.76 8.54
CA ASN A 160 -9.07 22.37 9.95
C ASN A 160 -9.99 21.17 10.20
N ARG A 161 -11.15 21.15 9.58
CA ARG A 161 -12.06 19.98 9.67
C ARG A 161 -11.47 18.75 9.00
N ALA A 162 -10.83 18.88 7.84
CA ALA A 162 -10.13 17.79 7.20
C ALA A 162 -9.01 17.23 8.10
N ILE A 163 -8.23 18.11 8.76
CA ILE A 163 -7.19 17.71 9.73
C ILE A 163 -7.81 16.95 10.91
N LYS A 164 -8.95 17.38 11.46
CA LYS A 164 -9.64 16.66 12.55
C LYS A 164 -10.03 15.22 12.14
N ILE A 165 -10.52 15.03 10.90
CA ILE A 165 -10.80 13.69 10.36
C ILE A 165 -9.50 12.88 10.29
N GLY A 166 -8.41 13.47 9.81
CA GLY A 166 -7.10 12.85 9.74
C GLY A 166 -6.52 12.45 11.10
N ILE A 167 -6.69 13.29 12.14
CA ILE A 167 -6.27 13.00 13.51
C ILE A 167 -6.99 11.76 14.04
N LYS A 168 -8.33 11.70 13.89
CA LYS A 168 -9.11 10.52 14.30
C LYS A 168 -8.61 9.26 13.62
N LEU A 169 -8.35 9.33 12.32
CA LEU A 169 -7.87 8.20 11.55
C LEU A 169 -6.45 7.78 11.95
N ASN A 170 -5.54 8.73 12.19
CA ASN A 170 -4.19 8.43 12.71
C ASN A 170 -4.26 7.69 14.05
N ILE A 171 -5.12 8.13 14.97
CA ILE A 171 -5.30 7.48 16.29
C ILE A 171 -5.83 6.06 16.11
N ILE A 172 -6.82 5.86 15.23
CA ILE A 172 -7.35 4.52 14.93
C ILE A 172 -6.25 3.62 14.37
N ILE A 173 -5.43 4.13 13.43
CA ILE A 173 -4.28 3.39 12.87
C ILE A 173 -3.31 3.00 13.98
N ILE A 174 -2.95 3.91 14.87
CA ILE A 174 -2.02 3.65 15.98
C ILE A 174 -2.60 2.59 16.93
N VAL A 175 -3.86 2.73 17.33
CA VAL A 175 -4.51 1.80 18.27
C VAL A 175 -4.58 0.38 17.68
N ILE A 176 -5.01 0.24 16.42
CA ILE A 176 -5.05 -1.07 15.75
C ILE A 176 -3.63 -1.65 15.64
N SER A 177 -2.65 -0.82 15.28
CA SER A 177 -1.26 -1.25 15.14
C SER A 177 -0.66 -1.73 16.46
N LEU A 178 -0.93 -1.03 17.55
CA LEU A 178 -0.49 -1.42 18.89
C LEU A 178 -1.17 -2.71 19.35
N PHE A 179 -2.46 -2.88 19.06
CA PHE A 179 -3.18 -4.11 19.34
C PHE A 179 -2.55 -5.31 18.60
N VAL A 180 -2.30 -5.16 17.28
CA VAL A 180 -1.64 -6.20 16.47
C VAL A 180 -0.22 -6.48 16.97
N LEU A 181 0.54 -5.44 17.31
CA LEU A 181 1.89 -5.61 17.85
C LEU A 181 1.84 -6.40 19.17
N SER A 182 0.92 -6.08 20.08
CA SER A 182 0.74 -6.82 21.33
C SER A 182 0.37 -8.29 21.07
N PHE A 183 -0.50 -8.54 20.10
CA PHE A 183 -0.87 -9.89 19.68
C PHE A 183 0.34 -10.68 19.14
N ILE A 184 1.17 -10.03 18.30
CA ILE A 184 2.39 -10.65 17.75
C ILE A 184 3.42 -10.90 18.85
N LEU A 185 3.55 -10.01 19.84
CA LEU A 185 4.45 -10.23 20.97
C LEU A 185 4.06 -11.44 21.82
N LEU A 186 2.76 -11.73 21.94
CA LEU A 186 2.26 -12.86 22.73
C LEU A 186 2.23 -14.17 21.94
N PHE A 187 1.85 -14.13 20.67
CA PHE A 187 1.51 -15.32 19.89
C PHE A 187 2.32 -15.46 18.60
N GLY A 188 3.19 -14.51 18.26
CA GLY A 188 3.87 -14.45 16.94
C GLY A 188 4.73 -15.67 16.67
N GLU A 189 5.48 -16.17 17.65
CA GLU A 189 6.31 -17.36 17.50
C GLU A 189 5.46 -18.62 17.28
N PHE A 190 4.37 -18.78 18.02
CA PHE A 190 3.41 -19.86 17.84
C PHE A 190 2.81 -19.86 16.43
N PHE A 191 2.39 -18.70 15.92
CA PHE A 191 1.82 -18.60 14.57
C PHE A 191 2.85 -18.87 13.48
N ILE A 192 4.10 -18.43 13.64
CA ILE A 192 5.17 -18.75 12.68
C ILE A 192 5.40 -20.25 12.62
N ASN A 193 5.52 -20.89 13.79
CA ASN A 193 5.74 -22.33 13.83
C ASN A 193 4.55 -23.10 13.23
N LEU A 194 3.32 -22.70 13.55
CA LEU A 194 2.10 -23.36 13.05
C LEU A 194 1.94 -23.23 11.52
N LEU A 195 2.23 -22.05 10.95
CA LEU A 195 1.95 -21.77 9.53
C LEU A 195 3.12 -22.10 8.62
N PHE A 196 4.36 -21.97 9.09
CA PHE A 196 5.57 -22.08 8.27
C PHE A 196 6.55 -23.15 8.77
N GLY A 197 6.38 -23.61 10.00
CA GLY A 197 7.23 -24.61 10.63
C GLY A 197 8.43 -24.02 11.38
N GLU A 198 9.09 -24.88 12.16
CA GLU A 198 10.15 -24.52 13.10
C GLU A 198 11.34 -23.80 12.48
N LYS A 199 11.67 -24.13 11.24
CA LYS A 199 12.78 -23.49 10.47
C LYS A 199 12.62 -21.98 10.32
N TYR A 200 11.40 -21.44 10.41
CA TYR A 200 11.11 -20.04 10.24
C TYR A 200 10.94 -19.25 11.54
N ILE A 201 11.13 -19.88 12.72
CA ILE A 201 11.08 -19.20 14.03
C ILE A 201 12.00 -17.95 14.07
N PRO A 202 13.20 -17.92 13.45
CA PRO A 202 14.04 -16.71 13.42
C PRO A 202 13.34 -15.49 12.81
N ALA A 203 12.30 -15.67 11.98
CA ALA A 203 11.49 -14.56 11.44
C ALA A 203 10.76 -13.78 12.54
N TYR A 204 10.56 -14.33 13.73
CA TYR A 204 9.86 -13.67 14.83
C TYR A 204 10.55 -12.38 15.28
N SER A 205 11.87 -12.37 15.37
CA SER A 205 12.64 -11.18 15.73
C SER A 205 12.47 -10.05 14.71
N LEU A 206 12.41 -10.39 13.42
CA LEU A 206 12.19 -9.46 12.32
C LEU A 206 10.74 -8.96 12.31
N LEU A 207 9.79 -9.86 12.53
CA LEU A 207 8.35 -9.58 12.52
C LEU A 207 7.99 -8.44 13.47
N LYS A 208 8.55 -8.42 14.68
CA LYS A 208 8.32 -7.36 15.68
C LYS A 208 8.70 -5.98 15.13
N ILE A 209 9.88 -5.86 14.51
CA ILE A 209 10.38 -4.60 13.94
C ILE A 209 9.55 -4.20 12.72
N LEU A 210 9.27 -5.15 11.83
CA LEU A 210 8.51 -4.91 10.61
C LEU A 210 7.05 -4.52 10.90
N CYS A 211 6.44 -4.97 11.99
CA CYS A 211 5.11 -4.51 12.41
C CYS A 211 5.07 -3.02 12.76
N ILE A 212 6.12 -2.53 13.44
CA ILE A 212 6.25 -1.09 13.71
C ILE A 212 6.46 -0.33 12.39
N SER A 213 7.26 -0.88 11.48
CA SER A 213 7.47 -0.31 10.15
C SER A 213 6.16 -0.22 9.35
N THR A 214 5.31 -1.26 9.43
CA THR A 214 3.99 -1.27 8.78
C THR A 214 3.06 -0.21 9.35
N MET A 215 3.11 0.06 10.65
CA MET A 215 2.39 1.18 11.26
C MET A 215 2.84 2.52 10.66
N PHE A 216 4.16 2.77 10.59
CA PHE A 216 4.70 4.01 10.01
C PHE A 216 4.36 4.15 8.52
N ALA A 217 4.41 3.07 7.75
CA ALA A 217 4.01 3.05 6.34
C ALA A 217 2.55 3.46 6.14
N ASN A 218 1.62 2.98 7.00
CA ASN A 218 0.21 3.34 6.90
C ASN A 218 -0.06 4.79 7.35
N LEU A 219 0.59 5.29 8.40
CA LEU A 219 0.55 6.70 8.78
C LEU A 219 1.12 7.59 7.65
N GLY A 220 2.20 7.14 7.01
CA GLY A 220 2.79 7.77 5.82
C GLY A 220 1.83 7.80 4.63
N THR A 221 1.07 6.73 4.44
CA THR A 221 0.03 6.65 3.40
C THR A 221 -1.06 7.69 3.64
N LEU A 222 -1.56 7.83 4.86
CA LEU A 222 -2.53 8.89 5.18
C LEU A 222 -1.94 10.28 4.96
N SER A 223 -0.71 10.52 5.41
CA SER A 223 0.00 11.79 5.18
C SER A 223 0.12 12.12 3.68
N ALA A 224 0.43 11.11 2.84
CA ALA A 224 0.48 11.28 1.39
C ALA A 224 -0.89 11.70 0.81
N ARG A 225 -2.02 11.23 1.37
CA ARG A 225 -3.36 11.68 0.93
C ARG A 225 -3.61 13.15 1.22
N PHE A 226 -3.14 13.68 2.34
CA PHE A 226 -3.19 15.13 2.63
C PHE A 226 -2.31 15.93 1.68
N ILE A 227 -1.13 15.43 1.33
CA ILE A 227 -0.26 16.05 0.33
C ILE A 227 -0.93 16.08 -1.04
N ILE A 228 -1.60 14.99 -1.45
CA ILE A 228 -2.36 14.90 -2.71
C ILE A 228 -3.54 15.89 -2.69
N ARG A 229 -4.29 15.98 -1.59
CA ARG A 229 -5.38 16.95 -1.42
C ARG A 229 -4.92 18.38 -1.67
N SER A 230 -3.69 18.70 -1.28
CA SER A 230 -3.05 20.00 -1.52
C SER A 230 -2.30 20.10 -2.86
N SER A 231 -2.61 19.20 -3.84
CA SER A 231 -1.98 19.13 -5.17
C SER A 231 -0.45 18.91 -5.14
N GLY A 232 0.06 18.24 -4.11
CA GLY A 232 1.49 17.99 -3.90
C GLY A 232 2.06 16.79 -4.66
N TYR A 233 1.56 16.44 -5.84
CA TYR A 233 2.00 15.27 -6.63
C TYR A 233 3.50 15.28 -6.94
N SER A 234 4.03 16.42 -7.41
CA SER A 234 5.45 16.58 -7.72
C SER A 234 6.33 16.45 -6.47
N PHE A 235 5.86 16.93 -5.33
CA PHE A 235 6.56 16.75 -4.06
C PHE A 235 6.65 15.27 -3.67
N LEU A 236 5.56 14.52 -3.77
CA LEU A 236 5.55 13.09 -3.49
C LEU A 236 6.51 12.32 -4.39
N SER A 237 6.53 12.63 -5.69
CA SER A 237 7.43 12.00 -6.64
C SER A 237 8.90 12.24 -6.27
N LYS A 238 9.29 13.49 -5.99
CA LYS A 238 10.65 13.85 -5.55
C LYS A 238 11.01 13.18 -4.22
N LYS A 239 10.09 13.23 -3.24
CA LYS A 239 10.26 12.57 -1.95
C LYS A 239 10.55 11.09 -2.12
N MET A 240 9.70 10.36 -2.86
CA MET A 240 9.87 8.91 -3.03
C MET A 240 11.15 8.56 -3.77
N PHE A 241 11.58 9.39 -4.73
CA PHE A 241 12.88 9.22 -5.39
C PHE A 241 14.05 9.38 -4.40
N ILE A 242 14.00 10.39 -3.52
CA ILE A 242 15.01 10.58 -2.46
C ILE A 242 15.02 9.36 -1.53
N MET A 243 13.83 8.83 -1.18
CA MET A 243 13.74 7.63 -0.34
C MET A 243 14.41 6.40 -0.97
N VAL A 244 14.29 6.22 -2.30
CA VAL A 244 15.03 5.16 -3.03
C VAL A 244 16.54 5.38 -2.89
N LEU A 245 17.04 6.59 -3.12
CA LEU A 245 18.47 6.90 -3.02
C LEU A 245 19.02 6.67 -1.60
N LEU A 246 18.24 6.99 -0.57
CA LEU A 246 18.62 6.77 0.82
C LEU A 246 18.51 5.28 1.23
N SER A 247 17.54 4.57 0.68
CA SER A 247 17.33 3.15 1.06
C SER A 247 18.50 2.26 0.67
N ILE A 248 19.16 2.52 -0.47
CA ILE A 248 20.27 1.71 -0.96
C ILE A 248 21.44 1.67 0.04
N PRO A 249 22.08 2.80 0.41
CA PRO A 249 23.21 2.78 1.33
C PRO A 249 22.81 2.35 2.75
N ILE A 250 21.63 2.77 3.23
CA ILE A 250 21.16 2.40 4.57
C ILE A 250 20.95 0.89 4.65
N SER A 251 20.28 0.28 3.67
CA SER A 251 20.03 -1.17 3.62
C SER A 251 21.33 -1.93 3.49
N TYR A 252 22.23 -1.52 2.58
CA TYR A 252 23.52 -2.21 2.40
C TYR A 252 24.35 -2.21 3.69
N TYR A 253 24.51 -1.04 4.32
CA TYR A 253 25.29 -0.92 5.54
C TYR A 253 24.70 -1.73 6.69
N LEU A 254 23.39 -1.64 6.92
CA LEU A 254 22.73 -2.34 8.02
C LEU A 254 22.69 -3.86 7.80
N ILE A 255 22.44 -4.33 6.58
CA ILE A 255 22.43 -5.76 6.28
C ILE A 255 23.84 -6.33 6.43
N LYS A 256 24.85 -5.64 5.94
CA LYS A 256 26.25 -6.07 6.07
C LYS A 256 26.71 -6.15 7.53
N SER A 257 26.22 -5.24 8.39
CA SER A 257 26.65 -5.15 9.82
C SER A 257 25.82 -6.05 10.74
N TYR A 258 24.53 -6.23 10.46
CA TYR A 258 23.56 -6.86 11.37
C TYR A 258 22.74 -7.98 10.70
N GLY A 259 23.06 -8.38 9.48
CA GLY A 259 22.35 -9.42 8.74
C GLY A 259 20.87 -9.13 8.57
N LEU A 260 20.05 -10.16 8.75
CA LEU A 260 18.58 -10.06 8.61
C LEU A 260 17.93 -9.00 9.50
N ILE A 261 18.42 -8.85 10.74
CA ILE A 261 17.89 -7.84 11.66
C ILE A 261 18.19 -6.44 11.13
N GLY A 262 19.35 -6.25 10.51
CA GLY A 262 19.70 -5.00 9.82
C GLY A 262 18.74 -4.65 8.69
N ALA A 263 18.26 -5.65 7.95
CA ALA A 263 17.24 -5.44 6.93
C ALA A 263 15.91 -4.93 7.53
N ALA A 264 15.47 -5.47 8.65
CA ALA A 264 14.25 -5.01 9.33
C ALA A 264 14.41 -3.57 9.87
N TYR A 265 15.58 -3.25 10.45
CA TYR A 265 15.88 -1.88 10.89
C TYR A 265 15.98 -0.90 9.73
N SER A 266 16.51 -1.30 8.57
CA SER A 266 16.56 -0.42 7.41
C SER A 266 15.16 -0.01 6.96
N VAL A 267 14.19 -0.95 6.90
CA VAL A 267 12.79 -0.64 6.61
C VAL A 267 12.22 0.32 7.64
N LEU A 268 12.45 0.06 8.93
CA LEU A 268 11.95 0.90 10.02
C LEU A 268 12.46 2.35 9.90
N ILE A 269 13.75 2.52 9.67
CA ILE A 269 14.37 3.84 9.53
C ILE A 269 13.83 4.56 8.30
N ILE A 270 13.73 3.88 7.17
CA ILE A 270 13.24 4.46 5.92
C ILE A 270 11.77 4.89 6.06
N GLU A 271 10.91 4.05 6.64
CA GLU A 271 9.50 4.41 6.85
C GLU A 271 9.35 5.56 7.87
N PHE A 272 10.15 5.57 8.93
CA PHE A 272 10.18 6.67 9.90
C PHE A 272 10.62 7.99 9.27
N LEU A 273 11.69 7.99 8.48
CA LEU A 273 12.18 9.17 7.75
C LEU A 273 11.14 9.67 6.73
N SER A 274 10.52 8.73 6.01
CA SER A 274 9.46 9.04 5.06
C SER A 274 8.24 9.66 5.73
N LEU A 275 7.81 9.12 6.88
CA LEU A 275 6.67 9.62 7.64
C LEU A 275 6.93 11.02 8.21
N THR A 276 8.12 11.24 8.77
CA THR A 276 8.47 12.44 9.55
C THR A 276 9.21 13.46 8.70
N LEU A 277 10.54 13.40 8.69
CA LEU A 277 11.40 14.43 8.12
C LEU A 277 11.00 14.83 6.71
N MET A 278 10.81 13.85 5.83
CA MET A 278 10.51 14.13 4.43
C MET A 278 9.14 14.79 4.23
N ASN A 279 8.14 14.43 5.03
CA ASN A 279 6.81 15.03 4.94
C ASN A 279 6.76 16.47 5.52
N TYR A 280 7.64 16.81 6.47
CA TYR A 280 7.63 18.13 7.10
C TYR A 280 8.16 19.25 6.20
N PHE A 281 8.87 18.90 5.12
CA PHE A 281 9.25 19.85 4.07
C PHE A 281 8.08 20.26 3.14
N PHE A 282 6.91 19.61 3.26
CA PHE A 282 5.76 19.99 2.46
C PHE A 282 5.15 21.33 2.92
N LYS A 283 4.54 22.06 1.96
CA LYS A 283 3.95 23.40 2.12
C LYS A 283 3.18 23.57 3.45
N ASN A 284 3.35 24.72 4.07
CA ASN A 284 2.61 25.17 5.25
C ASN A 284 2.69 24.24 6.46
N LYS A 285 3.60 23.27 6.46
CA LYS A 285 3.78 22.30 7.54
C LYS A 285 2.47 21.57 7.93
N ILE A 286 1.59 21.33 6.96
CA ILE A 286 0.28 20.69 7.19
C ILE A 286 0.46 19.32 7.86
N ILE A 287 1.42 18.53 7.39
CA ILE A 287 1.67 17.19 7.95
C ILE A 287 2.25 17.29 9.38
N TRP A 288 3.12 18.28 9.63
CA TRP A 288 3.61 18.55 10.97
C TRP A 288 2.46 18.88 11.94
N LYS A 289 1.53 19.76 11.53
CA LYS A 289 0.33 20.08 12.32
C LYS A 289 -0.53 18.85 12.58
N LEU A 290 -0.74 18.00 11.55
CA LEU A 290 -1.49 16.76 11.68
C LEU A 290 -0.84 15.82 12.72
N HIS A 291 0.47 15.61 12.65
CA HIS A 291 1.17 14.69 13.55
C HIS A 291 1.22 15.22 14.99
N ILE A 292 1.53 16.52 15.21
CA ILE A 292 1.52 17.11 16.54
C ILE A 292 0.13 17.06 17.17
N ALA A 293 -0.91 17.39 16.39
CA ALA A 293 -2.27 17.35 16.90
C ALA A 293 -2.71 15.92 17.22
N THR A 294 -2.24 14.91 16.44
CA THR A 294 -2.44 13.50 16.77
C THR A 294 -1.78 13.12 18.09
N LEU A 295 -0.51 13.52 18.31
CA LEU A 295 0.23 13.24 19.54
C LEU A 295 -0.38 13.92 20.78
N LYS A 296 -0.89 15.14 20.61
CA LYS A 296 -1.56 15.88 21.68
C LYS A 296 -3.00 15.45 21.94
N MET A 297 -3.53 14.50 21.16
CA MET A 297 -4.95 14.10 21.15
C MET A 297 -5.91 15.30 21.11
N ASN A 298 -5.51 16.36 20.43
CA ASN A 298 -6.23 17.63 20.45
C ASN A 298 -7.37 17.62 19.41
N PHE A 299 -8.58 17.31 19.86
CA PHE A 299 -9.81 17.30 19.07
C PHE A 299 -10.51 18.67 18.95
N LYS A 300 -9.93 19.72 19.56
CA LYS A 300 -10.51 21.07 19.55
C LYS A 300 -10.44 21.77 18.19
#